data_f2b7673076231530931b1edd77f24cbe
#
_entry.id   f2b7673076231530931b1edd77f24cbe
#
_cell.length_a   1.000
_cell.length_b   1.000
_cell.length_c   1.000
_cell.angle_alpha   90.00
_cell.angle_beta   90.00
_cell.angle_gamma   90.00
#
_symmetry.space_group_name_H-M   'P 1'
#
loop_
_entity.id
_entity.type
_entity.pdbx_description
1 polymer ?
#
loop_
_entity_poly.entity_id
_entity_poly.type
_entity_poly.pdbx_seq_one_letter_code
_entity_poly.pdbx_strand_id
1 'polypeptide(L)'
;VYKRQVLFLGIYPLIEIALGQSSDTKPLQEGRAHDIIVHLHAVFVPVMVGVLLWRASLDGLTMMVLLGPASAGLTNGASGIVAAHELGHRRPRSRSWWTARLSLFSVLYLHFTTEHNHTHHRHWARDVDPTSSPWGRSVYYHVLQTIPRQVKGAFRARPVLYLIHI
;
A
#
# COMPACT_ATOMS: atom_id res chain seq x y z
N VAL A 1 3.54 22.22 -3.65
CA VAL A 1 3.76 20.84 -4.10
C VAL A 1 4.95 20.23 -3.34
N TYR A 2 6.07 20.92 -3.20
CA TYR A 2 7.31 20.35 -2.63
C TYR A 2 7.37 20.23 -1.11
N LYS A 3 6.45 20.86 -0.35
CA LYS A 3 6.48 20.84 1.13
C LYS A 3 6.44 19.43 1.72
N ARG A 4 5.70 18.50 1.11
CA ARG A 4 5.60 17.12 1.58
C ARG A 4 6.87 16.31 1.28
N GLN A 5 7.48 16.54 0.11
CA GLN A 5 8.75 15.89 -0.23
C GLN A 5 9.86 16.34 0.73
N VAL A 6 9.94 17.63 1.05
CA VAL A 6 10.88 18.15 2.05
C VAL A 6 10.62 17.50 3.41
N LEU A 7 9.36 17.35 3.81
CA LEU A 7 9.01 16.71 5.07
C LEU A 7 9.43 15.24 5.10
N PHE A 8 8.99 14.43 4.11
CA PHE A 8 9.19 12.98 4.12
C PHE A 8 10.59 12.54 3.70
N LEU A 9 11.22 13.23 2.75
CA LEU A 9 12.54 12.85 2.23
C LEU A 9 13.70 13.66 2.85
N GLY A 10 13.38 14.71 3.59
CA GLY A 10 14.38 15.56 4.25
C GLY A 10 14.22 15.55 5.77
N ILE A 11 13.18 16.19 6.28
CA ILE A 11 13.03 16.42 7.73
C ILE A 11 12.88 15.12 8.51
N TYR A 12 12.01 14.21 8.03
CA TYR A 12 11.74 12.96 8.74
C TYR A 12 12.99 12.07 8.90
N PRO A 13 13.77 11.79 7.85
CA PRO A 13 15.03 11.05 8.01
C PRO A 13 16.05 11.74 8.92
N LEU A 14 16.11 13.08 8.92
CA LEU A 14 17.00 13.81 9.82
C LEU A 14 16.57 13.67 11.29
N ILE A 15 15.27 13.71 11.56
CA ILE A 15 14.73 13.45 12.89
C ILE A 15 15.05 12.02 13.32
N GLU A 16 14.87 11.03 12.44
CA GLU A 16 15.14 9.63 12.72
C GLU A 16 16.63 9.39 13.04
N ILE A 17 17.52 10.01 12.27
CA ILE A 17 18.97 9.98 12.55
C ILE A 17 19.30 10.64 13.90
N ALA A 18 18.66 11.76 14.21
CA ALA A 18 18.91 12.51 15.45
C ALA A 18 18.39 11.80 16.71
N LEU A 19 17.24 11.12 16.60
CA LEU A 19 16.63 10.36 17.70
C LEU A 19 17.27 8.98 17.88
N GLY A 20 17.93 8.44 16.85
CA GLY A 20 18.49 7.09 16.86
C GLY A 20 17.44 6.00 16.81
N GLN A 21 17.92 4.76 16.82
CA GLN A 21 17.04 3.59 16.88
C GLN A 21 16.70 3.26 18.34
N SER A 22 15.42 3.02 18.62
CA SER A 22 15.02 2.49 19.92
C SER A 22 15.56 1.07 20.09
N SER A 23 16.27 0.84 21.18
CA SER A 23 16.70 -0.50 21.61
C SER A 23 15.60 -1.26 22.39
N ASP A 24 14.45 -0.65 22.54
CA ASP A 24 13.31 -1.28 23.28
C ASP A 24 12.69 -2.38 22.42
N THR A 25 12.96 -3.62 22.79
CA THR A 25 12.47 -4.84 22.13
C THR A 25 11.10 -5.30 22.64
N LYS A 26 10.47 -4.51 23.54
CA LYS A 26 9.13 -4.85 24.01
C LYS A 26 8.14 -4.81 22.87
N PRO A 27 7.35 -5.88 22.66
CA PRO A 27 6.31 -5.85 21.65
C PRO A 27 5.36 -4.68 21.97
N LEU A 28 5.19 -3.78 20.98
CA LEU A 28 4.20 -2.72 21.06
C LEU A 28 2.83 -3.38 21.26
N GLN A 29 2.20 -3.12 22.41
CA GLN A 29 0.80 -3.50 22.57
C GLN A 29 -0.02 -2.69 21.57
N GLU A 30 -0.57 -3.37 20.57
CA GLU A 30 -1.50 -2.78 19.61
C GLU A 30 -2.73 -2.27 20.39
N GLY A 31 -2.74 -0.98 20.68
CA GLY A 31 -3.84 -0.34 21.40
C GLY A 31 -4.96 0.05 20.42
N ARG A 32 -6.18 0.28 20.97
CA ARG A 32 -7.34 0.77 20.20
C ARG A 32 -7.03 2.03 19.39
N ALA A 33 -6.16 2.90 19.89
CA ALA A 33 -5.75 4.12 19.20
C ALA A 33 -4.99 3.82 17.89
N HIS A 34 -4.06 2.86 17.92
CA HIS A 34 -3.36 2.39 16.74
C HIS A 34 -4.33 1.83 15.69
N ASP A 35 -5.23 0.95 16.12
CA ASP A 35 -6.25 0.35 15.24
C ASP A 35 -7.13 1.42 14.56
N ILE A 36 -7.57 2.43 15.31
CA ILE A 36 -8.36 3.55 14.76
C ILE A 36 -7.56 4.32 13.71
N ILE A 37 -6.30 4.64 13.98
CA ILE A 37 -5.44 5.39 13.05
C ILE A 37 -5.25 4.60 11.75
N VAL A 38 -4.98 3.31 11.84
CA VAL A 38 -4.79 2.44 10.65
C VAL A 38 -6.08 2.38 9.82
N HIS A 39 -7.25 2.22 10.47
CA HIS A 39 -8.53 2.22 9.76
C HIS A 39 -8.85 3.58 9.12
N LEU A 40 -8.58 4.69 9.80
CA LEU A 40 -8.77 6.03 9.26
C LEU A 40 -7.91 6.26 8.01
N HIS A 41 -6.64 5.85 8.02
CA HIS A 41 -5.78 5.95 6.84
C HIS A 41 -6.29 5.09 5.67
N ALA A 42 -6.72 3.86 5.95
CA ALA A 42 -7.25 2.98 4.90
C ALA A 42 -8.56 3.50 4.29
N VAL A 43 -9.44 4.13 5.10
CA VAL A 43 -10.68 4.77 4.61
C VAL A 43 -10.40 6.09 3.89
N PHE A 44 -9.37 6.82 4.31
CA PHE A 44 -8.99 8.08 3.66
C PHE A 44 -8.64 7.91 2.18
N VAL A 45 -8.06 6.77 1.79
CA VAL A 45 -7.68 6.48 0.40
C VAL A 45 -8.89 6.53 -0.55
N PRO A 46 -9.96 5.74 -0.37
CA PRO A 46 -11.12 5.79 -1.27
C PRO A 46 -11.83 7.15 -1.24
N VAL A 47 -11.87 7.82 -0.09
CA VAL A 47 -12.44 9.18 0.01
C VAL A 47 -11.64 10.15 -0.85
N MET A 48 -10.31 10.12 -0.77
CA MET A 48 -9.45 10.99 -1.56
C MET A 48 -9.58 10.70 -3.06
N VAL A 49 -9.62 9.43 -3.47
CA VAL A 49 -9.86 9.05 -4.87
C VAL A 49 -11.22 9.57 -5.34
N GLY A 50 -12.28 9.42 -4.52
CA GLY A 50 -13.60 9.95 -4.82
C GLY A 50 -13.61 11.47 -5.02
N VAL A 51 -12.93 12.23 -4.15
CA VAL A 51 -12.77 13.68 -4.29
C VAL A 51 -12.02 14.05 -5.57
N LEU A 52 -10.94 13.34 -5.91
CA LEU A 52 -10.21 13.59 -7.15
C LEU A 52 -11.06 13.33 -8.39
N LEU A 53 -11.83 12.24 -8.42
CA LEU A 53 -12.74 11.93 -9.52
C LEU A 53 -13.88 12.95 -9.62
N TRP A 54 -14.44 13.36 -8.50
CA TRP A 54 -15.44 14.43 -8.46
C TRP A 54 -14.89 15.76 -9.00
N ARG A 55 -13.71 16.17 -8.57
CA ARG A 55 -13.06 17.37 -9.11
C ARG A 55 -12.79 17.24 -10.61
N ALA A 56 -12.30 16.08 -11.05
CA ALA A 56 -12.07 15.84 -12.48
C ALA A 56 -13.36 15.95 -13.31
N SER A 57 -14.51 15.53 -12.76
CA SER A 57 -15.80 15.66 -13.45
C SER A 57 -16.29 17.10 -13.57
N LEU A 58 -15.91 17.98 -12.64
CA LEU A 58 -16.30 19.40 -12.66
C LEU A 58 -15.33 20.25 -13.50
N ASP A 59 -14.04 20.04 -13.34
CA ASP A 59 -13.00 20.91 -13.88
C ASP A 59 -12.48 20.43 -15.26
N GLY A 60 -12.84 19.23 -15.68
CA GLY A 60 -12.28 18.60 -16.87
C GLY A 60 -10.78 18.29 -16.73
N LEU A 61 -10.07 18.13 -17.85
CA LEU A 61 -8.64 17.83 -17.87
C LEU A 61 -7.78 19.09 -17.70
N THR A 62 -7.77 19.64 -16.50
CA THR A 62 -6.89 20.76 -16.12
C THR A 62 -5.55 20.26 -15.58
N MET A 63 -4.54 21.14 -15.53
CA MET A 63 -3.24 20.81 -14.90
C MET A 63 -3.39 20.40 -13.43
N MET A 64 -4.35 20.93 -12.69
CA MET A 64 -4.63 20.51 -11.31
C MET A 64 -5.15 19.06 -11.24
N VAL A 65 -6.00 18.68 -12.18
CA VAL A 65 -6.53 17.31 -12.29
C VAL A 65 -5.45 16.33 -12.72
N LEU A 66 -4.46 16.74 -13.49
CA LEU A 66 -3.32 15.90 -13.90
C LEU A 66 -2.27 15.77 -12.79
N LEU A 67 -1.96 16.85 -12.07
CA LEU A 67 -0.92 16.85 -11.03
C LEU A 67 -1.43 16.43 -9.65
N GLY A 68 -2.72 16.62 -9.36
CA GLY A 68 -3.36 16.21 -8.12
C GLY A 68 -3.15 14.72 -7.79
N PRO A 69 -3.42 13.80 -8.74
CA PRO A 69 -3.19 12.37 -8.55
C PRO A 69 -1.74 12.00 -8.23
N ALA A 70 -0.75 12.70 -8.81
CA ALA A 70 0.65 12.44 -8.49
C ALA A 70 0.97 12.76 -7.02
N SER A 71 0.47 13.90 -6.49
CA SER A 71 0.63 14.25 -5.08
C SER A 71 -0.16 13.32 -4.15
N ALA A 72 -1.37 12.96 -4.54
CA ALA A 72 -2.21 12.01 -3.81
C ALA A 72 -1.59 10.61 -3.81
N GLY A 73 -1.04 10.18 -4.95
CA GLY A 73 -0.37 8.89 -5.10
C GLY A 73 0.85 8.75 -4.18
N LEU A 74 1.66 9.80 -4.02
CA LEU A 74 2.78 9.79 -3.09
C LEU A 74 2.29 9.62 -1.64
N THR A 75 1.24 10.33 -1.23
CA THR A 75 0.67 10.20 0.11
C THR A 75 0.07 8.81 0.34
N ASN A 76 -0.67 8.29 -0.65
CA ASN A 76 -1.26 6.95 -0.57
C ASN A 76 -0.20 5.85 -0.53
N GLY A 77 0.86 5.96 -1.31
CA GLY A 77 1.98 5.02 -1.28
C GLY A 77 2.69 5.01 0.07
N ALA A 78 2.87 6.18 0.69
CA ALA A 78 3.56 6.29 1.98
C ALA A 78 2.71 5.87 3.19
N SER A 79 1.38 5.97 3.14
CA SER A 79 0.54 5.67 4.30
C SER A 79 -0.67 4.78 4.00
N GLY A 80 -1.39 5.04 2.92
CA GLY A 80 -2.63 4.35 2.60
C GLY A 80 -2.43 2.88 2.25
N ILE A 81 -1.46 2.56 1.40
CA ILE A 81 -1.13 1.17 1.05
C ILE A 81 -0.57 0.43 2.26
N VAL A 82 0.26 1.09 3.09
CA VAL A 82 0.79 0.50 4.33
C VAL A 82 -0.35 0.16 5.29
N ALA A 83 -1.32 1.05 5.48
CA ALA A 83 -2.50 0.78 6.30
C ALA A 83 -3.36 -0.37 5.73
N ALA A 84 -3.57 -0.39 4.41
CA ALA A 84 -4.30 -1.46 3.74
C ALA A 84 -3.55 -2.81 3.81
N HIS A 85 -2.23 -2.80 3.78
CA HIS A 85 -1.38 -3.97 3.99
C HIS A 85 -1.58 -4.53 5.39
N GLU A 86 -1.46 -3.72 6.43
CA GLU A 86 -1.66 -4.12 7.83
C GLU A 86 -3.06 -4.73 8.06
N LEU A 87 -4.11 -4.07 7.58
CA LEU A 87 -5.49 -4.56 7.68
C LEU A 87 -5.72 -5.81 6.82
N GLY A 88 -4.97 -5.99 5.74
CA GLY A 88 -5.02 -7.15 4.85
C GLY A 88 -4.53 -8.45 5.50
N HIS A 89 -3.72 -8.36 6.55
CA HIS A 89 -3.28 -9.49 7.37
C HIS A 89 -4.31 -9.92 8.43
N ARG A 90 -5.32 -9.10 8.70
CA ARG A 90 -6.37 -9.42 9.68
C ARG A 90 -7.24 -10.59 9.17
N ARG A 91 -7.98 -11.18 10.11
CA ARG A 91 -8.86 -12.33 9.84
C ARG A 91 -9.70 -12.11 8.58
N PRO A 92 -9.72 -13.04 7.61
CA PRO A 92 -10.55 -12.96 6.41
C PRO A 92 -12.02 -12.68 6.74
N ARG A 93 -12.68 -11.89 5.91
CA ARG A 93 -14.09 -11.47 6.05
C ARG A 93 -14.37 -10.59 7.28
N SER A 94 -13.35 -10.18 8.07
CA SER A 94 -13.53 -9.18 9.13
C SER A 94 -13.76 -7.78 8.53
N ARG A 95 -14.22 -6.82 9.36
CA ARG A 95 -14.37 -5.41 8.95
C ARG A 95 -13.03 -4.83 8.46
N SER A 96 -11.95 -5.09 9.17
CA SER A 96 -10.60 -4.66 8.81
C SER A 96 -10.19 -5.19 7.42
N TRP A 97 -10.41 -6.47 7.16
CA TRP A 97 -10.12 -7.09 5.88
C TRP A 97 -10.92 -6.46 4.73
N TRP A 98 -12.20 -6.15 4.94
CA TRP A 98 -13.01 -5.46 3.93
C TRP A 98 -12.57 -4.01 3.72
N THR A 99 -12.18 -3.30 4.79
CA THR A 99 -11.62 -1.94 4.70
C THR A 99 -10.35 -1.93 3.86
N ALA A 100 -9.44 -2.89 4.08
CA ALA A 100 -8.24 -3.04 3.25
C ALA A 100 -8.58 -3.24 1.77
N ARG A 101 -9.55 -4.11 1.47
CA ARG A 101 -9.96 -4.38 0.08
C ARG A 101 -10.62 -3.19 -0.59
N LEU A 102 -11.44 -2.43 0.13
CA LEU A 102 -12.04 -1.20 -0.39
C LEU A 102 -10.95 -0.16 -0.72
N SER A 103 -9.98 0.00 0.19
CA SER A 103 -8.84 0.89 -0.02
C SER A 103 -8.04 0.49 -1.27
N LEU A 104 -7.64 -0.77 -1.38
CA LEU A 104 -6.87 -1.28 -2.52
C LEU A 104 -7.67 -1.28 -3.83
N PHE A 105 -8.98 -1.53 -3.77
CA PHE A 105 -9.87 -1.46 -4.93
C PHE A 105 -9.91 -0.04 -5.52
N SER A 106 -9.99 0.98 -4.66
CA SER A 106 -10.07 2.37 -5.11
C SER A 106 -8.83 2.84 -5.88
N VAL A 107 -7.69 2.19 -5.67
CA VAL A 107 -6.43 2.45 -6.40
C VAL A 107 -6.09 1.35 -7.42
N LEU A 108 -7.04 0.50 -7.78
CA LEU A 108 -6.89 -0.60 -8.74
C LEU A 108 -5.82 -1.63 -8.35
N TYR A 109 -5.54 -1.78 -7.06
CA TYR A 109 -4.48 -2.65 -6.54
C TYR A 109 -5.01 -3.82 -5.69
N LEU A 110 -6.25 -4.25 -5.95
CA LEU A 110 -6.96 -5.29 -5.18
C LEU A 110 -6.24 -6.64 -5.15
N HIS A 111 -5.47 -6.95 -6.20
CA HIS A 111 -4.69 -8.19 -6.29
C HIS A 111 -3.56 -8.28 -5.26
N PHE A 112 -3.13 -7.13 -4.70
CA PHE A 112 -2.03 -7.05 -3.75
C PHE A 112 -2.21 -7.98 -2.55
N THR A 113 -3.34 -7.95 -1.86
CA THR A 113 -3.56 -8.79 -0.66
C THR A 113 -3.40 -10.27 -0.96
N THR A 114 -3.89 -10.73 -2.12
CA THR A 114 -3.81 -12.14 -2.52
C THR A 114 -2.36 -12.53 -2.80
N GLU A 115 -1.69 -11.75 -3.63
CA GLU A 115 -0.31 -12.00 -4.01
C GLU A 115 0.64 -11.88 -2.82
N HIS A 116 0.48 -10.85 -2.01
CA HIS A 116 1.30 -10.58 -0.85
C HIS A 116 1.23 -11.71 0.19
N ASN A 117 0.03 -12.11 0.59
CA ASN A 117 -0.14 -13.13 1.62
C ASN A 117 0.20 -14.56 1.14
N HIS A 118 0.02 -14.86 -0.15
CA HIS A 118 0.17 -16.23 -0.66
C HIS A 118 1.47 -16.47 -1.44
N THR A 119 2.02 -15.43 -2.06
CA THR A 119 3.25 -15.56 -2.86
C THR A 119 4.44 -14.92 -2.17
N HIS A 120 4.34 -13.63 -1.85
CA HIS A 120 5.45 -12.88 -1.27
C HIS A 120 5.90 -13.47 0.08
N HIS A 121 5.01 -13.60 1.06
CA HIS A 121 5.37 -14.16 2.38
C HIS A 121 5.93 -15.59 2.30
N ARG A 122 5.50 -16.35 1.29
CA ARG A 122 5.97 -17.73 1.12
C ARG A 122 7.34 -17.81 0.44
N HIS A 123 7.65 -16.87 -0.42
CA HIS A 123 8.82 -16.92 -1.29
C HIS A 123 9.75 -15.70 -1.13
N TRP A 124 9.58 -14.96 -0.05
CA TRP A 124 10.36 -13.78 0.25
C TRP A 124 11.86 -13.98 -0.02
N ALA A 125 12.48 -12.99 -0.67
CA ALA A 125 13.89 -12.96 -1.06
C ALA A 125 14.32 -14.10 -2.03
N ARG A 126 13.38 -14.78 -2.70
CA ARG A 126 13.67 -15.75 -3.77
C ARG A 126 13.38 -15.16 -5.15
N ASP A 127 14.00 -15.71 -6.19
CA ASP A 127 13.81 -15.27 -7.58
C ASP A 127 12.37 -15.43 -8.09
N VAL A 128 11.60 -16.31 -7.49
CA VAL A 128 10.18 -16.53 -7.81
C VAL A 128 9.26 -15.48 -7.22
N ASP A 129 9.72 -14.73 -6.21
CA ASP A 129 8.97 -13.63 -5.62
C ASP A 129 9.02 -12.41 -6.55
N PRO A 130 7.88 -11.97 -7.11
CA PRO A 130 7.86 -10.84 -8.03
C PRO A 130 8.20 -9.51 -7.37
N THR A 131 8.12 -9.42 -6.04
CA THR A 131 8.39 -8.21 -5.27
C THR A 131 9.83 -8.10 -4.79
N SER A 132 10.57 -9.19 -4.77
CA SER A 132 11.99 -9.17 -4.43
C SER A 132 12.82 -8.65 -5.58
N SER A 133 13.58 -7.57 -5.33
CA SER A 133 14.46 -6.98 -6.34
C SER A 133 15.85 -7.60 -6.28
N PRO A 134 16.40 -8.08 -7.39
CA PRO A 134 17.81 -8.42 -7.46
C PRO A 134 18.69 -7.20 -7.19
N TRP A 135 19.87 -7.47 -6.63
CA TRP A 135 20.86 -6.43 -6.37
C TRP A 135 21.20 -5.64 -7.63
N GLY A 136 21.33 -4.31 -7.50
CA GLY A 136 21.68 -3.41 -8.61
C GLY A 136 20.57 -3.12 -9.60
N ARG A 137 19.37 -3.66 -9.43
CA ARG A 137 18.24 -3.38 -10.33
C ARG A 137 17.69 -1.96 -10.09
N SER A 138 17.49 -1.20 -11.19
CA SER A 138 16.81 0.09 -11.12
C SER A 138 15.40 -0.05 -10.59
N VAL A 139 14.98 0.84 -9.68
CA VAL A 139 13.63 0.89 -9.12
C VAL A 139 12.57 1.05 -10.20
N TYR A 140 12.81 1.87 -11.21
CA TYR A 140 11.86 2.09 -12.32
C TYR A 140 11.61 0.82 -13.11
N TYR A 141 12.69 0.10 -13.47
CA TYR A 141 12.58 -1.16 -14.17
C TYR A 141 11.94 -2.24 -13.30
N HIS A 142 12.28 -2.26 -12.00
CA HIS A 142 11.68 -3.20 -11.06
C HIS A 142 10.16 -3.02 -10.96
N VAL A 143 9.65 -1.80 -10.80
CA VAL A 143 8.21 -1.50 -10.74
C VAL A 143 7.48 -1.97 -11.99
N LEU A 144 8.02 -1.66 -13.17
CA LEU A 144 7.42 -2.09 -14.46
C LEU A 144 7.32 -3.61 -14.60
N GLN A 145 8.26 -4.35 -14.04
CA GLN A 145 8.22 -5.82 -14.06
C GLN A 145 7.37 -6.42 -12.95
N THR A 146 7.40 -5.83 -11.77
CA THR A 146 6.76 -6.37 -10.57
C THR A 146 5.24 -6.36 -10.69
N ILE A 147 4.66 -5.23 -11.10
CA ILE A 147 3.19 -5.09 -11.18
C ILE A 147 2.53 -6.17 -12.06
N PRO A 148 2.95 -6.39 -13.32
CA PRO A 148 2.36 -7.45 -14.14
C PRO A 148 2.57 -8.87 -13.57
N ARG A 149 3.71 -9.11 -12.91
CA ARG A 149 4.01 -10.41 -12.28
C ARG A 149 3.12 -10.67 -11.06
N GLN A 150 2.88 -9.66 -10.22
CA GLN A 150 1.95 -9.73 -9.08
C GLN A 150 0.53 -10.02 -9.54
N VAL A 151 0.04 -9.30 -10.56
CA VAL A 151 -1.29 -9.56 -11.16
C VAL A 151 -1.39 -11.01 -11.62
N LYS A 152 -0.41 -11.49 -12.39
CA LYS A 152 -0.37 -12.87 -12.87
C LYS A 152 -0.30 -13.88 -11.71
N GLY A 153 0.48 -13.59 -10.67
CA GLY A 153 0.59 -14.40 -9.45
C GLY A 153 -0.74 -14.53 -8.72
N ALA A 154 -1.43 -13.42 -8.51
CA ALA A 154 -2.73 -13.39 -7.85
C ALA A 154 -3.80 -14.18 -8.62
N PHE A 155 -3.82 -14.12 -9.96
CA PHE A 155 -4.73 -14.94 -10.77
C PHE A 155 -4.39 -16.43 -10.70
N ARG A 156 -3.13 -16.80 -10.64
CA ARG A 156 -2.71 -18.20 -10.48
C ARG A 156 -3.03 -18.77 -9.10
N ALA A 157 -2.98 -17.96 -8.05
CA ALA A 157 -3.33 -18.37 -6.70
C ALA A 157 -4.85 -18.59 -6.50
N ARG A 158 -5.69 -18.04 -7.36
CA ARG A 158 -7.16 -18.12 -7.28
C ARG A 158 -7.71 -19.55 -7.12
N PRO A 159 -7.32 -20.54 -7.94
CA PRO A 159 -7.85 -21.90 -7.80
C PRO A 159 -7.52 -22.53 -6.46
N VAL A 160 -6.32 -22.30 -5.95
CA VAL A 160 -5.87 -22.83 -4.65
C VAL A 160 -6.67 -22.21 -3.50
N LEU A 161 -7.01 -20.93 -3.60
CA LEU A 161 -7.82 -20.23 -2.58
C LEU A 161 -9.27 -20.70 -2.55
N TYR A 162 -9.85 -21.04 -3.69
CA TYR A 162 -11.19 -21.64 -3.75
C TYR A 162 -11.24 -23.02 -3.10
N LEU A 163 -10.17 -23.81 -3.22
CA LEU A 163 -10.08 -25.14 -2.63
C LEU A 163 -9.84 -25.12 -1.11
N ILE A 164 -9.29 -24.05 -0.56
CA ILE A 164 -9.01 -23.91 0.88
C ILE A 164 -10.19 -23.28 1.65
N HIS A 165 -11.14 -22.65 0.95
CA HIS A 165 -12.24 -21.89 1.56
C HIS A 165 -13.63 -22.47 1.28
N ILE A 166 -13.70 -23.70 0.75
CA ILE A 166 -14.87 -24.57 0.83
C ILE A 166 -14.66 -25.48 2.05
#